data_939f78adabf309a066ea1191636827db
#
_entry.id   939f78adabf309a066ea1191636827db
#
_cell.length_a   1.000
_cell.length_b   1.000
_cell.length_c   1.000
_cell.angle_alpha   90.00
_cell.angle_beta   90.00
_cell.angle_gamma   90.00
#
_symmetry.space_group_name_H-M   'P 1'
#
loop_
_entity.id
_entity.type
_entity.pdbx_description
1 polymer ?
#
loop_
_entity_poly.entity_id
_entity_poly.type
_entity_poly.pdbx_seq_one_letter_code
_entity_poly.pdbx_strand_id
1 'polypeptide(L)'
;EITTRLVGSEMCIRDSILPLKKNCSKKIAVIGPNADNIYNMLGDYTAPQTTASVVTALEGIKNKVDNEDVIYAKGCAIRDTSRIGIRDALNAAASADVVIMVMGGSSARDFSSEYEETGAAKVSANLISDMESGEGYDRATLNLMGLQLELIQEIKKLGKPIILVLIKGRPLLLEGIIQEVDAIIDAWYPGMQGGNALADVLFGDYNPGGRLSISIPRSVGQLPVYYNPKRTGNRNKYLEEVGVPRYCFGYGLSYTSFEYSDMEVTLNETADDCIVNIRVKIVNTGQKSGDEVVQLYICDDVSSYT
;
A
#
# COMPACT_ATOMS: atom_id res chain seq x y z
N GLU A 1 -11.45 -7.32 10.53
CA GLU A 1 -10.28 -6.51 10.93
C GLU A 1 -9.54 -6.08 9.69
N ILE A 2 -9.39 -4.78 9.50
CA ILE A 2 -8.68 -4.22 8.36
C ILE A 2 -7.20 -4.20 8.74
N THR A 3 -6.41 -5.08 8.16
CA THR A 3 -4.96 -5.05 8.30
C THR A 3 -4.40 -3.99 7.35
N THR A 4 -4.24 -2.77 7.82
CA THR A 4 -3.46 -1.76 7.11
C THR A 4 -1.99 -2.12 7.20
N ARG A 5 -1.30 -2.05 6.08
CA ARG A 5 0.12 -2.36 5.99
C ARG A 5 0.88 -1.07 5.71
N LEU A 6 1.73 -0.68 6.62
CA LEU A 6 2.61 0.45 6.45
C LEU A 6 3.88 -0.03 5.73
N VAL A 7 4.14 0.52 4.56
CA VAL A 7 5.43 0.40 3.89
C VAL A 7 6.10 1.76 3.98
N GLY A 8 7.07 1.89 4.86
CA GLY A 8 7.84 3.12 4.98
C GLY A 8 9.07 3.10 4.06
N SER A 9 9.43 4.23 3.50
CA SER A 9 10.77 4.43 2.96
C SER A 9 11.76 4.69 4.10
N GLU A 10 13.06 4.48 3.88
CA GLU A 10 14.10 4.88 4.84
C GLU A 10 14.03 6.37 5.20
N MET A 11 13.42 7.20 4.35
CA MET A 11 13.19 8.62 4.60
C MET A 11 12.09 8.87 5.64
N CYS A 12 11.13 7.97 5.82
CA CYS A 12 10.15 8.08 6.92
C CYS A 12 10.78 7.98 8.29
N ILE A 13 11.93 7.33 8.39
CA ILE A 13 12.69 7.17 9.64
C ILE A 13 13.41 8.48 10.01
N ARG A 14 13.71 9.35 9.04
CA ARG A 14 14.46 10.61 9.32
C ARG A 14 13.60 11.73 9.87
N ASP A 15 12.36 11.87 9.39
CA ASP A 15 11.53 13.04 9.71
C ASP A 15 10.12 12.71 10.20
N SER A 16 9.81 11.45 10.50
CA SER A 16 8.55 10.97 11.13
C SER A 16 7.32 11.81 10.79
N ILE A 17 7.00 11.96 9.49
CA ILE A 17 5.81 12.71 9.11
C ILE A 17 4.53 12.05 9.65
N LEU A 18 4.54 10.73 9.79
CA LEU A 18 3.45 9.97 10.40
C LEU A 18 3.78 9.62 11.86
N PRO A 19 2.78 9.63 12.74
CA PRO A 19 1.41 10.05 12.51
C PRO A 19 1.25 11.57 12.46
N LEU A 20 0.26 12.03 11.67
CA LEU A 20 -0.14 13.43 11.62
C LEU A 20 -0.77 13.86 12.94
N LYS A 21 -0.59 15.13 13.32
CA LYS A 21 -1.24 15.70 14.51
C LYS A 21 -2.63 16.24 14.15
N LYS A 22 -3.67 15.82 14.86
CA LYS A 22 -5.06 16.25 14.63
C LYS A 22 -5.30 17.75 14.88
N ASN A 23 -4.62 18.33 15.83
CA ASN A 23 -4.92 19.68 16.36
C ASN A 23 -3.90 20.74 15.91
N CYS A 24 -3.38 20.67 14.70
CA CYS A 24 -2.32 21.59 14.29
C CYS A 24 -2.74 22.65 13.26
N SER A 25 -4.01 22.94 13.08
CA SER A 25 -4.53 23.97 12.13
C SER A 25 -3.86 23.88 10.73
N LYS A 26 -3.48 22.67 10.33
CA LYS A 26 -2.81 22.42 9.05
C LYS A 26 -3.82 22.05 8.01
N LYS A 27 -3.73 22.69 6.86
CA LYS A 27 -4.51 22.31 5.68
C LYS A 27 -3.95 21.05 5.06
N ILE A 28 -4.82 20.11 4.76
CA ILE A 28 -4.51 18.81 4.16
C ILE A 28 -5.10 18.78 2.76
N ALA A 29 -4.27 18.58 1.74
CA ALA A 29 -4.75 18.25 0.41
C ALA A 29 -4.89 16.74 0.29
N VAL A 30 -6.06 16.25 -0.10
CA VAL A 30 -6.33 14.85 -0.43
C VAL A 30 -6.48 14.76 -1.93
N ILE A 31 -5.57 14.06 -2.60
CA ILE A 31 -5.46 14.06 -4.05
C ILE A 31 -5.36 12.62 -4.58
N GLY A 32 -6.05 12.33 -5.66
CA GLY A 32 -5.90 11.07 -6.36
C GLY A 32 -7.20 10.41 -6.78
N PRO A 33 -7.11 9.48 -7.75
CA PRO A 33 -8.28 8.78 -8.30
C PRO A 33 -8.96 7.86 -7.29
N ASN A 34 -8.22 7.39 -6.27
CA ASN A 34 -8.72 6.49 -5.24
C ASN A 34 -9.14 7.21 -3.95
N ALA A 35 -9.04 8.54 -3.90
CA ALA A 35 -9.34 9.30 -2.69
C ALA A 35 -10.83 9.26 -2.33
N ASP A 36 -11.70 9.37 -3.35
CA ASP A 36 -13.15 9.42 -3.19
C ASP A 36 -13.86 8.51 -4.19
N ASN A 37 -13.64 7.20 -4.06
CA ASN A 37 -14.28 6.18 -4.90
C ASN A 37 -14.57 4.94 -4.07
N ILE A 38 -15.87 4.66 -3.83
CA ILE A 38 -16.33 3.56 -2.98
C ILE A 38 -15.93 2.19 -3.54
N TYR A 39 -15.99 2.00 -4.85
CA TYR A 39 -15.70 0.71 -5.47
C TYR A 39 -14.21 0.39 -5.49
N ASN A 40 -13.35 1.41 -5.62
CA ASN A 40 -11.91 1.21 -5.54
C ASN A 40 -11.45 0.79 -4.13
N MET A 41 -12.26 1.08 -3.09
CA MET A 41 -12.01 0.59 -1.74
C MET A 41 -12.30 -0.91 -1.58
N LEU A 42 -13.16 -1.49 -2.42
CA LEU A 42 -13.72 -2.82 -2.25
C LEU A 42 -13.09 -3.88 -3.16
N GLY A 43 -12.69 -3.49 -4.36
CA GLY A 43 -12.13 -4.40 -5.36
C GLY A 43 -13.17 -5.12 -6.21
N ASP A 44 -12.74 -6.20 -6.87
CA ASP A 44 -13.57 -7.01 -7.77
C ASP A 44 -14.57 -7.90 -7.01
N TYR A 45 -15.54 -8.44 -7.71
CA TYR A 45 -16.60 -9.32 -7.20
C TYR A 45 -17.47 -8.70 -6.09
N THR A 46 -17.51 -7.38 -6.01
CA THR A 46 -18.34 -6.65 -5.06
C THR A 46 -19.74 -6.45 -5.64
N ALA A 47 -20.77 -6.75 -4.83
CA ALA A 47 -22.14 -6.40 -5.16
C ALA A 47 -22.33 -4.88 -5.22
N PRO A 48 -23.33 -4.36 -5.97
CA PRO A 48 -23.64 -2.93 -5.99
C PRO A 48 -23.79 -2.35 -4.59
N GLN A 49 -23.12 -1.25 -4.33
CA GLN A 49 -23.08 -0.56 -3.04
C GLN A 49 -23.65 0.84 -3.15
N THR A 50 -24.06 1.40 -2.02
CA THR A 50 -24.43 2.81 -1.89
C THR A 50 -23.29 3.60 -1.25
N THR A 51 -23.23 4.89 -1.50
CA THR A 51 -22.25 5.78 -0.86
C THR A 51 -22.34 5.76 0.68
N ALA A 52 -23.51 5.47 1.25
CA ALA A 52 -23.69 5.39 2.69
C ALA A 52 -23.08 4.14 3.34
N SER A 53 -22.73 3.11 2.56
CA SER A 53 -22.21 1.85 3.08
C SER A 53 -20.69 1.73 3.10
N VAL A 54 -19.98 2.64 2.42
CA VAL A 54 -18.52 2.59 2.27
C VAL A 54 -17.92 3.94 2.59
N VAL A 55 -17.02 3.99 3.54
CA VAL A 55 -16.27 5.19 3.90
C VAL A 55 -15.02 5.28 3.02
N THR A 56 -14.96 6.29 2.17
CA THR A 56 -13.79 6.55 1.31
C THR A 56 -12.60 7.09 2.10
N ALA A 57 -11.41 7.08 1.52
CA ALA A 57 -10.22 7.68 2.16
C ALA A 57 -10.45 9.17 2.49
N LEU A 58 -11.08 9.91 1.58
CA LEU A 58 -11.43 11.32 1.79
C LEU A 58 -12.39 11.49 2.97
N GLU A 59 -13.47 10.70 3.02
CA GLU A 59 -14.45 10.76 4.13
C GLU A 59 -13.80 10.41 5.46
N GLY A 60 -12.99 9.34 5.51
CA GLY A 60 -12.28 8.94 6.72
C GLY A 60 -11.36 10.05 7.25
N ILE A 61 -10.66 10.75 6.38
CA ILE A 61 -9.82 11.90 6.76
C ILE A 61 -10.68 13.05 7.28
N LYS A 62 -11.78 13.38 6.59
CA LYS A 62 -12.73 14.43 7.02
C LYS A 62 -13.37 14.12 8.38
N ASN A 63 -13.54 12.86 8.74
CA ASN A 63 -14.05 12.45 10.05
C ASN A 63 -13.05 12.67 11.19
N LYS A 64 -11.79 12.98 10.90
CA LYS A 64 -10.71 13.16 11.90
C LYS A 64 -10.29 14.60 12.12
N VAL A 65 -10.55 15.47 11.15
CA VAL A 65 -10.17 16.90 11.18
C VAL A 65 -11.34 17.76 10.71
N ASP A 66 -11.27 19.07 10.95
CA ASP A 66 -12.31 19.98 10.49
C ASP A 66 -12.37 19.96 8.96
N ASN A 67 -13.58 19.89 8.40
CA ASN A 67 -13.80 19.80 6.96
C ASN A 67 -13.21 20.98 6.17
N GLU A 68 -13.14 22.16 6.78
CA GLU A 68 -12.56 23.36 6.20
C GLU A 68 -11.04 23.26 5.98
N ASP A 69 -10.38 22.36 6.70
CA ASP A 69 -8.95 22.09 6.59
C ASP A 69 -8.62 21.06 5.51
N VAL A 70 -9.62 20.40 4.90
CA VAL A 70 -9.42 19.37 3.87
C VAL A 70 -9.78 19.91 2.49
N ILE A 71 -8.79 19.95 1.61
CA ILE A 71 -8.95 20.35 0.20
C ILE A 71 -8.84 19.09 -0.65
N TYR A 72 -9.87 18.82 -1.46
CA TYR A 72 -9.90 17.64 -2.33
C TYR A 72 -9.74 18.02 -3.80
N ALA A 73 -8.97 17.19 -4.52
CA ALA A 73 -8.92 17.20 -5.97
C ALA A 73 -8.63 15.80 -6.51
N LYS A 74 -9.39 15.31 -7.50
CA LYS A 74 -9.12 14.01 -8.13
C LYS A 74 -7.77 13.98 -8.84
N GLY A 75 -7.40 15.06 -9.51
CA GLY A 75 -6.13 15.25 -10.22
C GLY A 75 -6.02 14.47 -11.52
N CYS A 76 -6.13 13.16 -11.48
CA CYS A 76 -6.08 12.29 -12.66
C CYS A 76 -7.00 11.07 -12.49
N ALA A 77 -7.16 10.30 -13.55
CA ALA A 77 -7.75 8.97 -13.53
C ALA A 77 -6.66 7.90 -13.30
N ILE A 78 -7.05 6.63 -13.11
CA ILE A 78 -6.07 5.53 -12.96
C ILE A 78 -5.38 5.26 -14.29
N ARG A 79 -6.13 5.15 -15.38
CA ARG A 79 -5.59 4.76 -16.70
C ARG A 79 -5.61 5.87 -17.73
N ASP A 80 -6.62 6.72 -17.70
CA ASP A 80 -6.75 7.82 -18.66
C ASP A 80 -5.60 8.82 -18.50
N THR A 81 -5.16 9.38 -19.62
CA THR A 81 -4.08 10.36 -19.71
C THR A 81 -4.59 11.79 -19.87
N SER A 82 -5.87 12.04 -19.57
CA SER A 82 -6.44 13.40 -19.54
C SER A 82 -5.79 14.25 -18.45
N ARG A 83 -5.37 15.45 -18.82
CA ARG A 83 -4.69 16.40 -17.93
C ARG A 83 -5.63 17.42 -17.26
N ILE A 84 -6.94 17.30 -17.49
CA ILE A 84 -7.92 18.31 -17.07
C ILE A 84 -7.84 18.58 -15.54
N GLY A 85 -7.70 17.54 -14.71
CA GLY A 85 -7.65 17.66 -13.24
C GLY A 85 -6.30 18.06 -12.65
N ILE A 86 -5.21 18.04 -13.43
CA ILE A 86 -3.85 18.28 -12.92
C ILE A 86 -3.73 19.67 -12.28
N ARG A 87 -4.28 20.69 -12.92
CA ARG A 87 -4.21 22.08 -12.43
C ARG A 87 -4.91 22.24 -11.09
N ASP A 88 -6.07 21.63 -10.92
CA ASP A 88 -6.83 21.71 -9.67
C ASP A 88 -6.09 20.97 -8.53
N ALA A 89 -5.47 19.84 -8.84
CA ALA A 89 -4.64 19.12 -7.89
C ALA A 89 -3.41 19.94 -7.44
N LEU A 90 -2.73 20.61 -8.37
CA LEU A 90 -1.61 21.49 -8.04
C LEU A 90 -2.04 22.69 -7.20
N ASN A 91 -3.19 23.30 -7.48
CA ASN A 91 -3.76 24.38 -6.68
C ASN A 91 -4.12 23.90 -5.26
N ALA A 92 -4.73 22.73 -5.14
CA ALA A 92 -5.03 22.11 -3.84
C ALA A 92 -3.75 21.84 -3.03
N ALA A 93 -2.74 21.23 -3.65
CA ALA A 93 -1.47 20.96 -3.02
C ALA A 93 -0.72 22.24 -2.59
N ALA A 94 -0.70 23.26 -3.44
CA ALA A 94 -0.06 24.56 -3.14
C ALA A 94 -0.70 25.25 -1.91
N SER A 95 -2.02 25.08 -1.76
CA SER A 95 -2.80 25.69 -0.67
C SER A 95 -2.74 24.89 0.64
N ALA A 96 -2.11 23.73 0.65
CA ALA A 96 -2.03 22.82 1.81
C ALA A 96 -0.64 22.82 2.46
N ASP A 97 -0.58 22.34 3.70
CA ASP A 97 0.66 22.14 4.46
C ASP A 97 1.21 20.73 4.29
N VAL A 98 0.32 19.76 4.00
CA VAL A 98 0.66 18.36 3.73
C VAL A 98 -0.25 17.81 2.65
N VAL A 99 0.27 16.94 1.81
CA VAL A 99 -0.48 16.31 0.72
C VAL A 99 -0.60 14.82 0.98
N ILE A 100 -1.82 14.30 1.01
CA ILE A 100 -2.12 12.87 1.04
C ILE A 100 -2.55 12.47 -0.37
N MET A 101 -1.72 11.70 -1.06
CA MET A 101 -2.00 11.22 -2.40
C MET A 101 -2.53 9.80 -2.34
N VAL A 102 -3.79 9.59 -2.75
CA VAL A 102 -4.45 8.28 -2.74
C VAL A 102 -4.47 7.74 -4.16
N MET A 103 -3.48 6.92 -4.46
CA MET A 103 -3.14 6.43 -5.79
C MET A 103 -3.24 4.90 -5.86
N GLY A 104 -2.91 4.33 -7.00
CA GLY A 104 -2.79 2.88 -7.18
C GLY A 104 -3.54 2.38 -8.38
N GLY A 105 -4.35 1.35 -8.16
CA GLY A 105 -5.13 0.68 -9.19
C GLY A 105 -6.59 0.51 -8.81
N SER A 106 -7.31 -0.20 -9.66
CA SER A 106 -8.68 -0.62 -9.42
C SER A 106 -8.94 -1.97 -10.08
N SER A 107 -9.66 -2.84 -9.41
CA SER A 107 -10.32 -4.00 -10.01
C SER A 107 -11.84 -3.87 -9.96
N ALA A 108 -12.34 -2.69 -9.62
CA ALA A 108 -13.76 -2.42 -9.52
C ALA A 108 -14.43 -2.50 -10.90
N ARG A 109 -15.43 -3.34 -11.00
CA ARG A 109 -16.27 -3.42 -12.19
C ARG A 109 -17.13 -2.17 -12.26
N ASP A 110 -17.18 -1.62 -13.45
CA ASP A 110 -18.16 -0.60 -13.77
C ASP A 110 -19.48 -1.35 -14.08
N PHE A 111 -20.51 -1.15 -13.25
CA PHE A 111 -21.81 -1.80 -13.40
C PHE A 111 -22.60 -1.33 -14.62
N SER A 112 -22.03 -0.45 -15.45
CA SER A 112 -22.53 -0.08 -16.77
C SER A 112 -22.03 -1.04 -17.87
N SER A 113 -21.06 -1.92 -17.55
CA SER A 113 -20.53 -2.89 -18.50
C SER A 113 -21.56 -3.97 -18.83
N GLU A 114 -21.75 -4.23 -20.12
CA GLU A 114 -22.49 -5.41 -20.59
C GLU A 114 -21.66 -6.66 -20.28
N TYR A 115 -22.35 -7.75 -19.99
CA TYR A 115 -21.73 -9.04 -19.76
C TYR A 115 -22.04 -10.02 -20.90
N GLU A 116 -21.12 -10.91 -21.21
CA GLU A 116 -21.37 -12.04 -22.07
C GLU A 116 -22.20 -13.11 -21.34
N GLU A 117 -22.76 -14.07 -22.09
CA GLU A 117 -23.51 -15.21 -21.48
C GLU A 117 -22.66 -16.03 -20.49
N THR A 118 -21.36 -15.99 -20.64
CA THR A 118 -20.38 -16.61 -19.74
C THR A 118 -20.16 -15.86 -18.44
N GLY A 119 -20.75 -14.66 -18.28
CA GLY A 119 -20.50 -13.77 -17.15
C GLY A 119 -19.25 -12.90 -17.27
N ALA A 120 -18.47 -13.04 -18.34
CA ALA A 120 -17.31 -12.17 -18.59
C ALA A 120 -17.77 -10.76 -18.99
N ALA A 121 -17.11 -9.74 -18.47
CA ALA A 121 -17.39 -8.36 -18.83
C ALA A 121 -16.99 -8.09 -20.30
N LYS A 122 -17.90 -7.53 -21.07
CA LYS A 122 -17.57 -7.01 -22.40
C LYS A 122 -16.77 -5.73 -22.26
N VAL A 123 -15.50 -5.77 -22.65
CA VAL A 123 -14.66 -4.57 -22.66
C VAL A 123 -15.08 -3.70 -23.85
N SER A 124 -15.71 -2.56 -23.59
CA SER A 124 -15.99 -1.59 -24.64
C SER A 124 -14.70 -0.96 -25.13
N ALA A 125 -14.44 -1.06 -26.46
CA ALA A 125 -13.27 -0.45 -27.07
C ALA A 125 -13.25 1.09 -27.02
N ASN A 126 -14.38 1.70 -26.66
CA ASN A 126 -14.58 3.17 -26.69
C ASN A 126 -14.54 3.85 -25.32
N LEU A 127 -14.48 3.09 -24.23
CA LEU A 127 -14.38 3.62 -22.87
C LEU A 127 -13.08 3.14 -22.22
N ILE A 128 -12.24 4.07 -21.78
CA ILE A 128 -11.07 3.76 -20.98
C ILE A 128 -11.57 3.47 -19.56
N SER A 129 -11.74 2.18 -19.25
CA SER A 129 -12.04 1.76 -17.90
C SER A 129 -10.87 2.08 -16.96
N ASP A 130 -11.16 2.50 -15.74
CA ASP A 130 -10.16 2.65 -14.68
C ASP A 130 -9.68 1.30 -14.11
N MET A 131 -10.32 0.19 -14.48
CA MET A 131 -9.94 -1.16 -14.09
C MET A 131 -8.58 -1.53 -14.69
N GLU A 132 -7.61 -1.91 -13.83
CA GLU A 132 -6.23 -2.27 -14.23
C GLU A 132 -5.79 -3.62 -13.69
N SER A 133 -6.60 -4.24 -12.85
CA SER A 133 -6.42 -5.56 -12.28
C SER A 133 -7.78 -6.26 -12.17
N GLY A 134 -7.77 -7.56 -11.90
CA GLY A 134 -8.97 -8.40 -11.84
C GLY A 134 -9.11 -9.28 -13.07
N GLU A 135 -10.25 -9.93 -13.18
CA GLU A 135 -10.53 -10.90 -14.25
C GLU A 135 -10.51 -10.23 -15.62
N GLY A 136 -9.70 -10.77 -16.53
CA GLY A 136 -9.56 -10.27 -17.90
C GLY A 136 -8.63 -9.05 -18.05
N TYR A 137 -7.94 -8.62 -16.98
CA TYR A 137 -7.04 -7.47 -17.02
C TYR A 137 -5.61 -7.85 -16.60
N ASP A 138 -4.82 -8.29 -17.57
CA ASP A 138 -3.40 -8.56 -17.40
C ASP A 138 -2.53 -7.35 -17.73
N ARG A 139 -1.36 -7.29 -17.11
CA ARG A 139 -0.40 -6.20 -17.29
C ARG A 139 1.00 -6.74 -17.57
N ALA A 140 1.68 -6.10 -18.52
CA ALA A 140 3.10 -6.33 -18.80
C ALA A 140 4.05 -5.53 -17.89
N THR A 141 3.54 -4.54 -17.15
CA THR A 141 4.30 -3.70 -16.23
C THR A 141 3.61 -3.61 -14.87
N LEU A 142 4.34 -3.21 -13.85
CA LEU A 142 3.80 -2.99 -12.50
C LEU A 142 3.89 -1.52 -12.07
N ASN A 143 4.09 -0.58 -13.00
CA ASN A 143 4.13 0.84 -12.69
C ASN A 143 2.72 1.39 -12.40
N LEU A 144 2.63 2.53 -11.71
CA LEU A 144 1.41 3.32 -11.69
C LEU A 144 1.00 3.66 -13.14
N MET A 145 -0.28 3.48 -13.47
CA MET A 145 -0.80 3.78 -14.81
C MET A 145 -1.21 5.24 -14.96
N GLY A 146 -1.52 5.63 -16.21
CA GLY A 146 -1.97 6.97 -16.54
C GLY A 146 -0.97 8.04 -16.16
N LEU A 147 -1.46 9.13 -15.58
CA LEU A 147 -0.66 10.30 -15.16
C LEU A 147 -0.30 10.30 -13.67
N GLN A 148 -0.53 9.22 -12.94
CA GLN A 148 -0.35 9.18 -11.49
C GLN A 148 1.09 9.52 -11.06
N LEU A 149 2.10 8.90 -11.70
CA LEU A 149 3.50 9.18 -11.38
C LEU A 149 3.88 10.63 -11.73
N GLU A 150 3.43 11.12 -12.88
CA GLU A 150 3.66 12.51 -13.29
C GLU A 150 3.05 13.48 -12.26
N LEU A 151 1.83 13.22 -11.80
CA LEU A 151 1.17 14.08 -10.81
C LEU A 151 1.95 14.09 -9.47
N ILE A 152 2.48 12.94 -9.02
CA ILE A 152 3.34 12.88 -7.83
C ILE A 152 4.57 13.78 -8.03
N GLN A 153 5.23 13.68 -9.17
CA GLN A 153 6.43 14.46 -9.48
C GLN A 153 6.16 15.97 -9.58
N GLU A 154 5.03 16.35 -10.17
CA GLU A 154 4.64 17.78 -10.26
C GLU A 154 4.32 18.34 -8.86
N ILE A 155 3.63 17.59 -8.01
CA ILE A 155 3.33 18.02 -6.63
C ILE A 155 4.62 18.09 -5.79
N LYS A 156 5.56 17.17 -5.97
CA LYS A 156 6.87 17.23 -5.29
C LYS A 156 7.62 18.54 -5.52
N LYS A 157 7.50 19.12 -6.71
CA LYS A 157 8.14 20.42 -7.04
C LYS A 157 7.63 21.57 -6.19
N LEU A 158 6.46 21.42 -5.56
CA LEU A 158 5.91 22.42 -4.64
C LEU A 158 6.59 22.41 -3.26
N GLY A 159 7.47 21.43 -2.99
CA GLY A 159 8.21 21.31 -1.73
C GLY A 159 7.33 20.98 -0.52
N LYS A 160 6.15 20.44 -0.73
CA LYS A 160 5.24 20.01 0.34
C LYS A 160 5.52 18.56 0.73
N PRO A 161 5.36 18.20 2.02
CA PRO A 161 5.41 16.80 2.43
C PRO A 161 4.31 15.99 1.76
N ILE A 162 4.66 14.80 1.26
CA ILE A 162 3.76 13.91 0.53
C ILE A 162 3.64 12.57 1.26
N ILE A 163 2.43 12.19 1.61
CA ILE A 163 2.08 10.86 2.09
C ILE A 163 1.35 10.14 0.98
N LEU A 164 1.91 9.02 0.51
CA LEU A 164 1.30 8.20 -0.54
C LEU A 164 0.52 7.05 0.09
N VAL A 165 -0.76 6.96 -0.21
CA VAL A 165 -1.63 5.83 0.11
C VAL A 165 -1.87 5.05 -1.18
N LEU A 166 -1.54 3.77 -1.18
CA LEU A 166 -1.71 2.89 -2.34
C LEU A 166 -2.90 1.96 -2.11
N ILE A 167 -3.97 2.18 -2.88
CA ILE A 167 -5.12 1.27 -2.98
C ILE A 167 -4.96 0.48 -4.27
N LYS A 168 -4.83 -0.85 -4.18
CA LYS A 168 -4.42 -1.68 -5.33
C LYS A 168 -4.70 -3.17 -5.09
N GLY A 169 -4.82 -3.92 -6.17
CA GLY A 169 -5.02 -5.38 -6.13
C GLY A 169 -3.77 -6.21 -6.46
N ARG A 170 -2.66 -5.55 -6.81
CA ARG A 170 -1.38 -6.21 -7.17
C ARG A 170 -0.19 -5.44 -6.61
N PRO A 171 1.00 -6.05 -6.47
CA PRO A 171 2.21 -5.29 -6.15
C PRO A 171 2.50 -4.27 -7.25
N LEU A 172 2.92 -3.08 -6.86
CA LEU A 172 3.36 -2.03 -7.77
C LEU A 172 4.84 -1.75 -7.56
N LEU A 173 5.53 -1.39 -8.64
CA LEU A 173 6.90 -0.91 -8.56
C LEU A 173 6.93 0.44 -7.85
N LEU A 174 7.82 0.58 -6.89
CA LEU A 174 8.00 1.81 -6.11
C LEU A 174 9.27 2.58 -6.52
N GLU A 175 10.06 2.02 -7.45
CA GLU A 175 11.20 2.74 -8.04
C GLU A 175 10.70 3.99 -8.78
N GLY A 176 11.40 5.11 -8.57
CA GLY A 176 10.97 6.42 -9.08
C GLY A 176 9.85 7.10 -8.27
N ILE A 177 9.26 6.42 -7.27
CA ILE A 177 8.23 6.99 -6.39
C ILE A 177 8.81 7.30 -5.00
N ILE A 178 9.64 6.40 -4.47
CA ILE A 178 10.15 6.45 -3.11
C ILE A 178 10.90 7.75 -2.82
N GLN A 179 11.63 8.29 -3.79
CA GLN A 179 12.37 9.55 -3.64
C GLN A 179 11.46 10.78 -3.68
N GLU A 180 10.24 10.62 -4.16
CA GLU A 180 9.28 11.71 -4.34
C GLU A 180 8.33 11.89 -3.14
N VAL A 181 8.27 10.90 -2.24
CA VAL A 181 7.30 10.88 -1.14
C VAL A 181 7.98 10.67 0.21
N ASP A 182 7.34 11.18 1.27
CA ASP A 182 7.87 11.14 2.62
C ASP A 182 7.35 9.95 3.44
N ALA A 183 6.20 9.39 3.05
CA ALA A 183 5.65 8.15 3.61
C ALA A 183 4.81 7.39 2.60
N ILE A 184 4.74 6.05 2.76
CA ILE A 184 3.90 5.17 1.94
C ILE A 184 3.06 4.29 2.86
N ILE A 185 1.74 4.25 2.64
CA ILE A 185 0.81 3.29 3.23
C ILE A 185 0.33 2.36 2.13
N ASP A 186 0.63 1.07 2.25
CA ASP A 186 0.16 0.03 1.33
C ASP A 186 -1.17 -0.56 1.86
N ALA A 187 -2.29 -0.03 1.36
CA ALA A 187 -3.61 -0.32 1.89
C ALA A 187 -4.31 -1.51 1.22
N TRP A 188 -3.84 -1.97 0.05
CA TRP A 188 -4.54 -2.95 -0.78
C TRP A 188 -5.98 -2.50 -1.04
N TYR A 189 -6.99 -3.40 -0.97
CA TYR A 189 -8.40 -3.04 -0.95
C TYR A 189 -8.88 -3.02 0.50
N PRO A 190 -9.04 -1.83 1.10
CA PRO A 190 -9.22 -1.73 2.55
C PRO A 190 -10.66 -2.03 3.02
N GLY A 191 -11.62 -2.15 2.10
CA GLY A 191 -13.00 -2.53 2.40
C GLY A 191 -13.90 -1.37 2.86
N MET A 192 -15.10 -1.72 3.33
CA MET A 192 -16.17 -0.75 3.63
C MET A 192 -15.79 0.31 4.67
N GLN A 193 -14.98 -0.04 5.67
CA GLN A 193 -14.47 0.88 6.71
C GLN A 193 -13.03 1.33 6.45
N GLY A 194 -12.55 1.12 5.22
CA GLY A 194 -11.17 1.40 4.85
C GLY A 194 -10.75 2.85 5.05
N GLY A 195 -11.64 3.79 4.77
CA GLY A 195 -11.37 5.22 4.99
C GLY A 195 -11.13 5.56 6.46
N ASN A 196 -11.96 5.02 7.36
CA ASN A 196 -11.78 5.23 8.79
C ASN A 196 -10.47 4.58 9.28
N ALA A 197 -10.18 3.35 8.86
CA ALA A 197 -8.94 2.66 9.23
C ALA A 197 -7.68 3.38 8.72
N LEU A 198 -7.70 3.89 7.48
CA LEU A 198 -6.63 4.72 6.93
C LEU A 198 -6.43 5.99 7.75
N ALA A 199 -7.52 6.66 8.12
CA ALA A 199 -7.46 7.85 8.94
C ALA A 199 -6.94 7.55 10.35
N ASP A 200 -7.33 6.42 10.97
CA ASP A 200 -6.80 5.99 12.27
C ASP A 200 -5.26 5.81 12.22
N VAL A 201 -4.75 5.22 11.15
CA VAL A 201 -3.31 5.10 10.93
C VAL A 201 -2.68 6.47 10.68
N LEU A 202 -3.21 7.26 9.75
CA LEU A 202 -2.66 8.57 9.38
C LEU A 202 -2.51 9.50 10.59
N PHE A 203 -3.49 9.48 11.50
CA PHE A 203 -3.51 10.35 12.68
C PHE A 203 -3.04 9.67 13.99
N GLY A 204 -2.61 8.41 13.89
CA GLY A 204 -2.00 7.68 15.00
C GLY A 204 -2.96 7.22 16.10
N ASP A 205 -4.25 7.11 15.80
CA ASP A 205 -5.23 6.46 16.66
C ASP A 205 -5.01 4.94 16.68
N TYR A 206 -4.50 4.41 15.60
CA TYR A 206 -4.05 3.04 15.47
C TYR A 206 -2.58 2.98 15.05
N ASN A 207 -1.80 2.14 15.71
CA ASN A 207 -0.42 1.87 15.35
C ASN A 207 -0.38 0.72 14.33
N PRO A 208 0.10 0.94 13.09
CA PRO A 208 0.07 -0.11 12.06
C PRO A 208 0.94 -1.31 12.44
N GLY A 209 0.30 -2.48 12.57
CA GLY A 209 0.96 -3.76 12.86
C GLY A 209 1.12 -4.65 11.63
N GLY A 210 0.51 -4.29 10.49
CA GLY A 210 0.56 -5.09 9.26
C GLY A 210 1.95 -5.18 8.65
N ARG A 211 2.25 -6.34 8.03
CA ARG A 211 3.49 -6.60 7.30
C ARG A 211 3.17 -7.05 5.89
N LEU A 212 4.08 -6.81 4.94
CA LEU A 212 3.90 -7.25 3.56
C LEU A 212 3.73 -8.77 3.48
N SER A 213 2.67 -9.22 2.84
CA SER A 213 2.40 -10.65 2.57
C SER A 213 3.03 -11.15 1.28
N ILE A 214 3.73 -10.27 0.57
CA ILE A 214 4.49 -10.56 -0.66
C ILE A 214 5.74 -9.67 -0.67
N SER A 215 6.75 -10.08 -1.44
CA SER A 215 7.88 -9.19 -1.76
C SER A 215 7.48 -8.18 -2.84
N ILE A 216 7.97 -6.95 -2.72
CA ILE A 216 7.81 -5.91 -3.75
C ILE A 216 9.07 -5.89 -4.62
N PRO A 217 8.99 -6.21 -5.92
CA PRO A 217 10.14 -6.22 -6.80
C PRO A 217 10.65 -4.79 -7.08
N ARG A 218 11.91 -4.67 -7.54
CA ARG A 218 12.46 -3.42 -8.06
C ARG A 218 12.07 -3.20 -9.51
N SER A 219 12.02 -4.29 -10.28
CA SER A 219 11.64 -4.29 -11.68
C SER A 219 10.83 -5.54 -12.03
N VAL A 220 10.15 -5.51 -13.16
CA VAL A 220 9.46 -6.69 -13.71
C VAL A 220 10.45 -7.80 -14.04
N GLY A 221 11.70 -7.47 -14.34
CA GLY A 221 12.77 -8.43 -14.61
C GLY A 221 13.12 -9.34 -13.42
N GLN A 222 12.77 -8.94 -12.20
CA GLN A 222 12.96 -9.79 -11.02
C GLN A 222 11.89 -10.88 -10.84
N LEU A 223 10.77 -10.82 -11.56
CA LEU A 223 9.67 -11.78 -11.38
C LEU A 223 10.05 -13.18 -11.88
N PRO A 224 9.67 -14.23 -11.14
CA PRO A 224 8.97 -14.25 -9.86
C PRO A 224 9.90 -13.96 -8.67
N VAL A 225 9.45 -13.13 -7.71
CA VAL A 225 10.21 -12.71 -6.53
C VAL A 225 9.59 -13.32 -5.25
N TYR A 226 9.95 -14.55 -4.96
CA TYR A 226 9.47 -15.28 -3.78
C TYR A 226 10.35 -14.97 -2.55
N TYR A 227 9.77 -15.06 -1.35
CA TYR A 227 10.54 -14.94 -0.09
C TYR A 227 11.45 -16.16 0.13
N ASN A 228 11.06 -17.33 -0.38
CA ASN A 228 11.77 -18.61 -0.28
C ASN A 228 12.18 -19.14 -1.66
N PRO A 229 13.03 -18.44 -2.44
CA PRO A 229 13.41 -18.88 -3.76
C PRO A 229 14.31 -20.11 -3.68
N LYS A 230 14.16 -21.03 -4.64
CA LYS A 230 15.13 -22.12 -4.82
C LYS A 230 16.54 -21.58 -5.01
N ARG A 231 17.53 -22.24 -4.39
CA ARG A 231 18.94 -21.90 -4.60
C ARG A 231 19.33 -22.16 -6.05
N THR A 232 19.58 -21.10 -6.82
CA THR A 232 20.13 -21.18 -8.17
C THR A 232 21.59 -20.74 -8.15
N GLY A 233 22.44 -21.33 -8.99
CA GLY A 233 23.87 -21.03 -9.03
C GLY A 233 24.22 -19.57 -9.36
N ASN A 234 23.31 -18.86 -10.04
CA ASN A 234 23.57 -17.49 -10.55
C ASN A 234 22.72 -16.42 -9.85
N ARG A 235 22.17 -16.71 -8.72
CA ARG A 235 21.36 -15.89 -7.83
C ARG A 235 21.24 -14.41 -8.23
N ASN A 236 20.22 -14.13 -9.07
CA ASN A 236 19.66 -12.77 -9.22
C ASN A 236 20.73 -11.66 -9.31
N LYS A 237 21.83 -11.91 -10.03
CA LYS A 237 22.83 -10.90 -10.31
C LYS A 237 22.44 -10.21 -11.61
N TYR A 238 21.85 -9.03 -11.47
CA TYR A 238 21.59 -8.13 -12.57
C TYR A 238 22.77 -7.19 -12.75
N LEU A 239 22.99 -6.69 -13.95
CA LEU A 239 24.05 -5.71 -14.21
C LEU A 239 23.69 -4.33 -13.69
N GLU A 240 22.40 -4.00 -13.77
CA GLU A 240 21.85 -2.68 -13.50
C GLU A 240 21.17 -2.53 -12.15
N GLU A 241 20.84 -3.64 -11.46
CA GLU A 241 20.16 -3.59 -10.15
C GLU A 241 20.62 -4.71 -9.20
N VAL A 242 20.38 -4.50 -7.93
CA VAL A 242 20.63 -5.53 -6.91
C VAL A 242 19.59 -6.65 -6.97
N GLY A 243 20.01 -7.89 -6.74
CA GLY A 243 19.16 -9.09 -6.86
C GLY A 243 18.15 -9.33 -5.74
N VAL A 244 18.04 -8.40 -4.78
CA VAL A 244 17.06 -8.48 -3.69
C VAL A 244 15.85 -7.61 -4.00
N PRO A 245 14.63 -8.01 -3.56
CA PRO A 245 13.44 -7.18 -3.77
C PRO A 245 13.59 -5.79 -3.13
N ARG A 246 12.76 -4.85 -3.53
CA ARG A 246 12.73 -3.51 -2.93
C ARG A 246 12.30 -3.58 -1.47
N TYR A 247 11.25 -4.34 -1.20
CA TYR A 247 10.82 -4.70 0.13
C TYR A 247 10.55 -6.20 0.18
N CYS A 248 11.11 -6.86 1.18
CA CYS A 248 10.92 -8.29 1.37
C CYS A 248 9.52 -8.59 1.94
N PHE A 249 9.05 -9.82 1.73
CA PHE A 249 7.97 -10.40 2.51
C PHE A 249 8.22 -10.14 4.01
N GLY A 250 7.16 -9.80 4.73
CA GLY A 250 7.26 -9.52 6.16
C GLY A 250 7.73 -8.11 6.51
N TYR A 251 8.12 -7.27 5.54
CA TYR A 251 8.53 -5.89 5.81
C TYR A 251 7.33 -5.02 6.19
N GLY A 252 7.56 -4.11 7.13
CA GLY A 252 6.62 -3.05 7.53
C GLY A 252 7.16 -2.25 8.70
N LEU A 253 6.67 -1.03 8.86
CA LEU A 253 7.05 -0.13 9.95
C LEU A 253 5.92 0.02 10.96
N SER A 254 6.27 0.44 12.16
CA SER A 254 5.35 0.70 13.27
C SER A 254 5.68 2.05 13.89
N TYR A 255 4.72 2.64 14.60
CA TYR A 255 4.94 3.85 15.41
C TYR A 255 5.62 3.56 16.77
N THR A 256 5.99 2.30 16.98
CA THR A 256 6.75 1.85 18.15
C THR A 256 7.85 0.89 17.72
N SER A 257 8.73 0.53 18.64
CA SER A 257 9.82 -0.41 18.40
C SER A 257 9.70 -1.63 19.30
N PHE A 258 10.09 -2.79 18.77
CA PHE A 258 10.10 -4.04 19.51
C PHE A 258 11.52 -4.59 19.56
N GLU A 259 11.91 -5.10 20.72
CA GLU A 259 13.17 -5.78 20.96
C GLU A 259 12.92 -7.27 21.19
N TYR A 260 13.73 -8.09 20.54
CA TYR A 260 13.71 -9.55 20.66
C TYR A 260 14.92 -10.00 21.48
N SER A 261 14.67 -10.77 22.52
CA SER A 261 15.74 -11.32 23.38
C SER A 261 15.40 -12.71 23.88
N ASP A 262 16.35 -13.32 24.57
CA ASP A 262 16.19 -14.56 25.33
C ASP A 262 15.56 -15.69 24.48
N MET A 263 16.05 -15.90 23.24
CA MET A 263 15.57 -16.99 22.40
C MET A 263 16.09 -18.32 22.94
N GLU A 264 15.17 -19.22 23.28
CA GLU A 264 15.42 -20.58 23.69
C GLU A 264 14.83 -21.56 22.67
N VAL A 265 15.62 -22.53 22.28
CA VAL A 265 15.19 -23.64 21.40
C VAL A 265 15.41 -24.95 22.12
N THR A 266 14.35 -25.73 22.28
CA THR A 266 14.43 -27.06 22.87
C THR A 266 13.88 -28.11 21.92
N LEU A 267 14.63 -29.20 21.76
CA LEU A 267 14.27 -30.31 20.90
C LEU A 267 13.79 -31.48 21.77
N ASN A 268 12.62 -32.01 21.49
CA ASN A 268 12.08 -33.22 22.09
C ASN A 268 11.91 -34.25 20.98
N GLU A 269 12.82 -35.21 20.94
CA GLU A 269 12.80 -36.32 19.98
C GLU A 269 12.12 -37.53 20.62
N THR A 270 11.19 -38.14 19.92
CA THR A 270 10.62 -39.45 20.19
C THR A 270 10.94 -40.39 19.02
N ALA A 271 10.65 -41.66 19.12
CA ALA A 271 10.94 -42.62 18.05
C ALA A 271 10.21 -42.29 16.75
N ASP A 272 9.07 -41.62 16.83
CA ASP A 272 8.16 -41.36 15.71
C ASP A 272 7.95 -39.84 15.41
N ASP A 273 8.52 -38.94 16.28
CA ASP A 273 8.23 -37.51 16.14
C ASP A 273 9.39 -36.65 16.69
N CYS A 274 9.52 -35.46 16.10
CA CYS A 274 10.51 -34.46 16.54
C CYS A 274 9.77 -33.12 16.76
N ILE A 275 9.69 -32.74 18.03
CA ILE A 275 9.02 -31.50 18.44
C ILE A 275 10.05 -30.46 18.80
N VAL A 276 10.05 -29.34 18.06
CA VAL A 276 10.88 -28.16 18.35
C VAL A 276 10.05 -27.13 19.10
N ASN A 277 10.43 -26.82 20.32
CA ASN A 277 9.82 -25.76 21.09
C ASN A 277 10.72 -24.52 21.04
N ILE A 278 10.14 -23.40 20.63
CA ILE A 278 10.85 -22.12 20.52
C ILE A 278 10.16 -21.11 21.44
N ARG A 279 10.95 -20.47 22.26
CA ARG A 279 10.50 -19.38 23.13
C ARG A 279 11.35 -18.14 22.83
N VAL A 280 10.72 -16.99 22.73
CA VAL A 280 11.38 -15.70 22.55
C VAL A 280 10.68 -14.66 23.42
N LYS A 281 11.45 -13.76 24.01
CA LYS A 281 10.91 -12.60 24.73
C LYS A 281 10.85 -11.41 23.78
N ILE A 282 9.66 -10.77 23.71
CA ILE A 282 9.41 -9.59 22.90
C ILE A 282 8.98 -8.47 23.83
N VAL A 283 9.66 -7.34 23.72
CA VAL A 283 9.39 -6.14 24.53
C VAL A 283 9.12 -4.96 23.62
N ASN A 284 8.00 -4.29 23.85
CA ASN A 284 7.76 -2.98 23.24
C ASN A 284 8.62 -1.93 23.96
N THR A 285 9.61 -1.40 23.27
CA THR A 285 10.57 -0.42 23.81
C THR A 285 10.20 1.02 23.47
N GLY A 286 9.13 1.24 22.68
CA GLY A 286 8.66 2.56 22.31
C GLY A 286 7.57 3.11 23.24
N GLN A 287 6.99 4.25 22.83
CA GLN A 287 6.02 5.00 23.62
C GLN A 287 4.55 4.67 23.27
N LYS A 288 4.31 3.94 22.18
CA LYS A 288 2.96 3.61 21.70
C LYS A 288 2.68 2.14 21.87
N SER A 289 1.46 1.79 22.23
CA SER A 289 0.96 0.41 22.12
C SER A 289 0.94 -0.01 20.65
N GLY A 290 1.19 -1.28 20.39
CA GLY A 290 1.17 -1.82 19.03
C GLY A 290 1.27 -3.33 19.00
N ASP A 291 0.92 -3.90 17.87
CA ASP A 291 1.02 -5.31 17.56
C ASP A 291 2.30 -5.59 16.79
N GLU A 292 2.93 -6.74 17.08
CA GLU A 292 4.10 -7.21 16.35
C GLU A 292 3.81 -8.55 15.67
N VAL A 293 4.18 -8.64 14.39
CA VAL A 293 4.10 -9.89 13.61
C VAL A 293 5.43 -10.62 13.72
N VAL A 294 5.49 -11.57 14.65
CA VAL A 294 6.68 -12.42 14.84
C VAL A 294 6.79 -13.40 13.68
N GLN A 295 7.92 -13.38 12.99
CA GLN A 295 8.20 -14.25 11.87
C GLN A 295 9.23 -15.31 12.28
N LEU A 296 8.87 -16.58 12.17
CA LEU A 296 9.75 -17.71 12.43
C LEU A 296 10.08 -18.42 11.12
N TYR A 297 11.35 -18.59 10.82
CA TYR A 297 11.83 -19.28 9.64
C TYR A 297 12.68 -20.49 10.03
N ILE A 298 12.52 -21.59 9.30
CA ILE A 298 13.35 -22.78 9.41
C ILE A 298 14.20 -22.86 8.15
N CYS A 299 15.51 -23.01 8.35
CA CYS A 299 16.48 -23.19 7.27
C CYS A 299 16.99 -24.63 7.31
N ASP A 300 16.85 -25.37 6.23
CA ASP A 300 17.40 -26.71 6.07
C ASP A 300 18.43 -26.69 4.94
N ASP A 301 19.69 -27.00 5.27
CA ASP A 301 20.80 -26.96 4.32
C ASP A 301 20.70 -28.01 3.19
N VAL A 302 19.91 -29.04 3.40
CA VAL A 302 19.70 -30.14 2.43
C VAL A 302 18.47 -29.92 1.57
N SER A 303 17.50 -29.11 2.05
CA SER A 303 16.28 -28.80 1.33
C SER A 303 16.56 -27.93 0.09
N SER A 304 15.79 -28.16 -0.96
CA SER A 304 15.79 -27.29 -2.14
C SER A 304 15.07 -25.95 -1.90
N TYR A 305 14.37 -25.81 -0.77
CA TYR A 305 13.70 -24.59 -0.29
C TYR A 305 14.25 -24.19 1.07
N THR A 306 14.32 -22.91 1.32
CA THR A 306 14.62 -22.33 2.62
C THR A 306 13.36 -21.82 3.28
#